data_fd32938697d1ae844a1622a3fc542c1e
#
_entry.id   fd32938697d1ae844a1622a3fc542c1e
#
_cell.length_a   1.000
_cell.length_b   1.000
_cell.length_c   1.000
_cell.angle_alpha   90.00
_cell.angle_beta   90.00
_cell.angle_gamma   90.00
#
_symmetry.space_group_name_H-M   'P 1'
#
loop_
_entity.id
_entity.type
_entity.pdbx_description
1 polymer ?
#
loop_
_entity_poly.entity_id
_entity_poly.type
_entity_poly.pdbx_seq_one_letter_code
_entity_poly.pdbx_strand_id
1 'polypeptide(L)'
;MSGHFMQVVYRRPVLSLLCASVLALALTGTARSAPEKITMGAHRAVYDLKLLRSQNGGPDAAKGRIVIEFAGSACEGYTQTIRQVFEIASAEGEYERIDFRSTTFEAGDSNRFNFMRDNRKASEKPEKTEGFVEKRNKNTTLTITKPKRKPSDLPEATLFPTEHMIALIKAAQAGQNRFNAPLFDGTDDENRVFDTVAVIGSAKTGDETNPAAAPLAGMSRWPMVLSFFEREKGDGLPVQTMRFQVYANGVISAIVIDFGEFALGGELTSLTMLKPSKCDK
;
A
#
# COMPACT_ATOMS: atom_id res chain seq x y z
N MET A 1 31.28 -82.98 -32.71
CA MET A 1 31.13 -83.22 -34.16
C MET A 1 30.92 -81.83 -34.78
N SER A 2 31.95 -81.39 -35.44
CA SER A 2 32.05 -80.98 -36.83
C SER A 2 31.18 -79.74 -37.11
N GLY A 3 31.62 -78.73 -37.72
CA GLY A 3 32.87 -78.31 -38.34
C GLY A 3 32.71 -76.93 -38.97
N HIS A 4 33.80 -76.28 -39.01
CA HIS A 4 34.29 -75.27 -39.96
C HIS A 4 33.34 -74.77 -41.07
N PHE A 5 33.32 -73.45 -41.29
CA PHE A 5 34.01 -72.89 -42.45
C PHE A 5 34.05 -71.35 -42.33
N MET A 6 35.27 -70.92 -42.52
CA MET A 6 35.80 -69.57 -42.62
C MET A 6 35.56 -69.06 -44.05
N GLN A 7 35.07 -67.87 -44.28
CA GLN A 7 35.41 -67.07 -45.47
C GLN A 7 35.51 -65.59 -45.19
N VAL A 8 36.66 -65.10 -45.48
CA VAL A 8 37.09 -63.69 -45.53
C VAL A 8 36.76 -63.15 -46.92
N VAL A 9 36.10 -62.01 -47.08
CA VAL A 9 36.23 -61.16 -48.27
C VAL A 9 36.02 -59.68 -47.92
N TYR A 10 37.07 -58.94 -47.97
CA TYR A 10 37.40 -57.64 -48.54
C TYR A 10 36.37 -56.49 -48.63
N ARG A 11 36.77 -55.40 -47.91
CA ARG A 11 36.90 -53.99 -48.30
C ARG A 11 35.79 -53.28 -49.09
N ARG A 12 35.28 -52.18 -48.46
CA ARG A 12 35.46 -50.77 -48.99
C ARG A 12 34.99 -49.76 -47.95
N PRO A 13 35.71 -48.65 -47.68
CA PRO A 13 35.24 -47.59 -46.79
C PRO A 13 34.29 -46.67 -47.54
N VAL A 14 33.07 -46.52 -47.05
CA VAL A 14 32.12 -45.49 -47.47
C VAL A 14 32.26 -44.35 -46.48
N LEU A 15 32.83 -43.26 -46.94
CA LEU A 15 32.96 -41.99 -46.27
C LEU A 15 31.58 -41.36 -46.13
N SER A 16 30.92 -41.57 -44.97
CA SER A 16 29.63 -40.90 -44.69
C SER A 16 29.91 -39.58 -43.99
N LEU A 17 29.72 -38.48 -44.74
CA LEU A 17 29.62 -37.14 -44.21
C LEU A 17 28.43 -37.06 -43.20
N LEU A 18 28.72 -37.02 -41.92
CA LEU A 18 27.76 -36.64 -40.91
C LEU A 18 27.68 -35.12 -40.88
N CYS A 19 26.62 -34.58 -41.51
CA CYS A 19 26.16 -33.21 -41.26
C CYS A 19 25.67 -33.09 -39.82
N ALA A 20 26.54 -32.57 -38.96
CA ALA A 20 26.14 -32.14 -37.60
C ALA A 20 25.33 -30.86 -37.72
N SER A 21 24.01 -30.97 -37.75
CA SER A 21 23.09 -29.84 -37.60
C SER A 21 23.12 -29.38 -36.15
N VAL A 22 23.91 -28.37 -35.85
CA VAL A 22 23.90 -27.68 -34.56
C VAL A 22 22.59 -26.87 -34.47
N LEU A 23 21.58 -27.43 -33.81
CA LEU A 23 20.35 -26.74 -33.45
C LEU A 23 20.68 -25.74 -32.33
N ALA A 24 20.98 -24.49 -32.71
CA ALA A 24 21.13 -23.40 -31.75
C ALA A 24 19.75 -23.07 -31.16
N LEU A 25 19.42 -23.63 -30.00
CA LEU A 25 18.31 -23.16 -29.18
C LEU A 25 18.65 -21.73 -28.74
N ALA A 26 18.07 -20.75 -29.42
CA ALA A 26 18.05 -19.39 -28.96
C ALA A 26 17.21 -19.35 -27.64
N LEU A 27 17.89 -19.36 -26.52
CA LEU A 27 17.30 -18.99 -25.23
C LEU A 27 16.93 -17.50 -25.31
N THR A 28 15.70 -17.24 -25.76
CA THR A 28 15.08 -15.91 -25.58
C THR A 28 14.82 -15.74 -24.08
N GLY A 29 15.86 -15.39 -23.33
CA GLY A 29 15.74 -14.89 -21.98
C GLY A 29 14.86 -13.65 -22.05
N THR A 30 13.63 -13.73 -21.53
CA THR A 30 12.83 -12.54 -21.26
C THR A 30 13.65 -11.65 -20.35
N ALA A 31 14.21 -10.59 -20.91
CA ALA A 31 14.88 -9.55 -20.13
C ALA A 31 13.85 -9.02 -19.12
N ARG A 32 13.97 -9.45 -17.88
CA ARG A 32 13.19 -8.91 -16.78
C ARG A 32 13.71 -7.49 -16.60
N SER A 33 12.92 -6.51 -17.03
CA SER A 33 13.28 -5.11 -16.80
C SER A 33 13.54 -4.90 -15.33
N ALA A 34 14.60 -4.18 -14.98
CA ALA A 34 14.86 -3.79 -13.60
C ALA A 34 13.59 -3.11 -13.04
N PRO A 35 13.22 -3.35 -11.78
CA PRO A 35 12.03 -2.74 -11.21
C PRO A 35 12.15 -1.22 -11.32
N GLU A 36 11.17 -0.62 -11.97
CA GLU A 36 11.09 0.83 -12.16
C GLU A 36 11.06 1.50 -10.78
N LYS A 37 11.89 2.53 -10.60
CA LYS A 37 11.92 3.29 -9.35
C LYS A 37 10.56 3.95 -9.14
N ILE A 38 9.87 3.59 -8.05
CA ILE A 38 8.57 4.18 -7.75
C ILE A 38 8.77 5.64 -7.37
N THR A 39 8.11 6.52 -8.12
CA THR A 39 8.03 7.94 -7.82
C THR A 39 6.63 8.25 -7.32
N MET A 40 6.53 8.59 -6.04
CA MET A 40 5.27 8.97 -5.44
C MET A 40 4.81 10.32 -6.00
N GLY A 41 3.55 10.38 -6.44
CA GLY A 41 2.99 11.59 -7.05
C GLY A 41 2.54 12.60 -5.99
N ALA A 42 3.11 13.81 -6.01
CA ALA A 42 2.59 14.90 -5.21
C ALA A 42 1.17 15.27 -5.69
N HIS A 43 0.19 15.28 -4.79
CA HIS A 43 -1.20 15.48 -5.17
C HIS A 43 -2.06 15.99 -4.01
N ARG A 44 -3.21 16.56 -4.36
CA ARG A 44 -4.33 16.81 -3.46
C ARG A 44 -5.54 16.07 -3.98
N ALA A 45 -6.10 15.19 -3.16
CA ALA A 45 -7.27 14.36 -3.48
C ALA A 45 -8.41 14.63 -2.50
N VAL A 46 -9.65 14.64 -3.00
CA VAL A 46 -10.87 14.78 -2.21
C VAL A 46 -11.78 13.60 -2.49
N TYR A 47 -12.24 12.96 -1.41
CA TYR A 47 -13.18 11.84 -1.47
C TYR A 47 -14.43 12.21 -0.68
N ASP A 48 -15.60 12.02 -1.30
CA ASP A 48 -16.87 12.07 -0.61
C ASP A 48 -17.28 10.68 -0.14
N LEU A 49 -17.64 10.57 1.12
CA LEU A 49 -17.96 9.32 1.79
C LEU A 49 -19.45 9.17 2.01
N LYS A 50 -19.94 7.94 1.85
CA LYS A 50 -21.31 7.54 2.16
C LYS A 50 -21.36 6.16 2.81
N LEU A 51 -22.37 5.93 3.63
CA LEU A 51 -22.65 4.61 4.18
C LEU A 51 -22.99 3.64 3.04
N LEU A 52 -22.30 2.50 2.98
CA LEU A 52 -22.58 1.42 2.03
C LEU A 52 -23.31 0.27 2.68
N ARG A 53 -22.99 -0.03 3.92
CA ARG A 53 -23.52 -1.15 4.70
C ARG A 53 -23.51 -0.77 6.17
N SER A 54 -24.55 -1.14 6.89
CA SER A 54 -24.62 -1.15 8.33
C SER A 54 -25.26 -2.44 8.79
N GLN A 55 -24.81 -2.97 9.91
CA GLN A 55 -25.39 -4.13 10.59
C GLN A 55 -26.06 -3.67 11.88
N ASN A 56 -26.76 -4.61 12.57
CA ASN A 56 -27.41 -4.31 13.84
C ASN A 56 -26.41 -3.72 14.85
N GLY A 57 -26.72 -2.53 15.37
CA GLY A 57 -25.82 -1.76 16.23
C GLY A 57 -24.92 -0.75 15.53
N GLY A 58 -24.85 -0.77 14.19
CA GLY A 58 -24.15 0.23 13.41
C GLY A 58 -24.99 1.48 13.14
N PRO A 59 -24.40 2.51 12.48
CA PRO A 59 -25.10 3.76 12.20
C PRO A 59 -26.21 3.59 11.15
N ASP A 60 -27.31 4.31 11.32
CA ASP A 60 -28.41 4.38 10.32
C ASP A 60 -28.03 5.23 9.10
N ALA A 61 -27.22 6.25 9.33
CA ALA A 61 -26.69 7.09 8.27
C ALA A 61 -25.26 7.53 8.58
N ALA A 62 -24.43 7.59 7.56
CA ALA A 62 -23.12 8.17 7.65
C ALA A 62 -22.73 8.82 6.32
N LYS A 63 -22.17 10.02 6.41
CA LYS A 63 -21.56 10.73 5.29
C LYS A 63 -20.29 11.44 5.76
N GLY A 64 -19.44 11.80 4.82
CA GLY A 64 -18.22 12.49 5.19
C GLY A 64 -17.41 12.92 4.00
N ARG A 65 -16.25 13.50 4.30
CA ARG A 65 -15.26 13.90 3.30
C ARG A 65 -13.86 13.65 3.83
N ILE A 66 -13.02 13.08 2.98
CA ILE A 66 -11.57 12.99 3.21
C ILE A 66 -10.88 13.91 2.23
N VAL A 67 -9.96 14.73 2.73
CA VAL A 67 -9.03 15.52 1.93
C VAL A 67 -7.62 15.04 2.28
N ILE A 68 -6.89 14.60 1.26
CA ILE A 68 -5.50 14.18 1.37
C ILE A 68 -4.65 15.16 0.56
N GLU A 69 -3.59 15.67 1.16
CA GLU A 69 -2.52 16.36 0.47
C GLU A 69 -1.21 15.63 0.74
N PHE A 70 -0.56 15.20 -0.33
CA PHE A 70 0.69 14.45 -0.30
C PHE A 70 1.73 15.20 -1.13
N ALA A 71 2.90 15.44 -0.56
CA ALA A 71 3.97 16.18 -1.23
C ALA A 71 5.35 15.66 -0.78
N GLY A 72 6.38 16.04 -1.52
CA GLY A 72 7.76 15.64 -1.21
C GLY A 72 8.36 14.70 -2.23
N SER A 73 9.50 14.14 -1.88
CA SER A 73 10.28 13.24 -2.73
C SER A 73 11.14 12.29 -1.90
N ALA A 74 11.73 11.30 -2.56
CA ALA A 74 12.67 10.39 -1.90
C ALA A 74 13.94 11.08 -1.36
N CYS A 75 14.23 12.31 -1.80
CA CYS A 75 15.41 13.08 -1.36
C CYS A 75 15.10 13.93 -0.13
N GLU A 76 13.93 14.60 -0.15
CA GLU A 76 13.53 15.54 0.89
C GLU A 76 12.68 14.91 2.00
N GLY A 77 12.17 13.71 1.72
CA GLY A 77 11.12 13.07 2.51
C GLY A 77 9.73 13.45 2.00
N TYR A 78 8.72 12.87 2.62
CA TYR A 78 7.31 12.97 2.24
C TYR A 78 6.48 13.57 3.36
N THR A 79 5.63 14.52 3.02
CA THR A 79 4.64 15.08 3.93
C THR A 79 3.26 14.65 3.47
N GLN A 80 2.43 14.18 4.41
CA GLN A 80 1.03 13.90 4.17
C GLN A 80 0.18 14.67 5.17
N THR A 81 -0.83 15.38 4.68
CA THR A 81 -1.87 16.00 5.50
C THR A 81 -3.21 15.36 5.15
N ILE A 82 -3.91 14.85 6.15
CA ILE A 82 -5.24 14.25 6.01
C ILE A 82 -6.20 15.04 6.89
N ARG A 83 -7.35 15.41 6.33
CA ARG A 83 -8.51 15.85 7.09
C ARG A 83 -9.69 14.97 6.73
N GLN A 84 -10.32 14.40 7.74
CA GLN A 84 -11.53 13.61 7.60
C GLN A 84 -12.64 14.24 8.44
N VAL A 85 -13.77 14.49 7.84
CA VAL A 85 -14.96 14.96 8.55
C VAL A 85 -16.07 13.95 8.31
N PHE A 86 -16.59 13.38 9.39
CA PHE A 86 -17.68 12.42 9.37
C PHE A 86 -18.88 12.97 10.13
N GLU A 87 -20.06 12.68 9.62
CA GLU A 87 -21.34 12.90 10.27
C GLU A 87 -22.04 11.55 10.33
N ILE A 88 -22.27 11.06 11.54
CA ILE A 88 -22.82 9.74 11.82
C ILE A 88 -24.09 9.91 12.62
N ALA A 89 -25.17 9.24 12.22
CA ALA A 89 -26.43 9.19 12.96
C ALA A 89 -26.70 7.75 13.42
N SER A 90 -27.03 7.58 14.71
CA SER A 90 -27.45 6.29 15.26
C SER A 90 -28.96 6.07 15.06
N ALA A 91 -29.43 4.82 15.22
CA ALA A 91 -30.84 4.45 15.22
C ALA A 91 -31.70 5.20 16.26
N GLU A 92 -31.06 5.62 17.34
CA GLU A 92 -31.70 6.36 18.45
C GLU A 92 -31.78 7.87 18.17
N GLY A 93 -31.33 8.31 16.98
CA GLY A 93 -31.35 9.72 16.58
C GLY A 93 -30.19 10.55 17.12
N GLU A 94 -29.21 9.92 17.73
CA GLU A 94 -27.97 10.59 18.14
C GLU A 94 -27.16 10.94 16.90
N TYR A 95 -26.64 12.16 16.89
CA TYR A 95 -25.84 12.69 15.82
C TYR A 95 -24.44 13.04 16.31
N GLU A 96 -23.43 12.44 15.71
CA GLU A 96 -22.04 12.73 16.03
C GLU A 96 -21.31 13.29 14.82
N ARG A 97 -20.52 14.34 15.06
CA ARG A 97 -19.59 14.88 14.08
C ARG A 97 -18.17 14.71 14.57
N ILE A 98 -17.34 14.07 13.73
CA ILE A 98 -15.93 13.83 13.97
C ILE A 98 -15.12 14.64 12.96
N ASP A 99 -14.19 15.49 13.40
CA ASP A 99 -13.20 16.21 12.58
C ASP A 99 -11.81 15.70 12.99
N PHE A 100 -11.31 14.74 12.23
CA PHE A 100 -9.97 14.17 12.41
C PHE A 100 -8.98 14.86 11.47
N ARG A 101 -7.83 15.25 12.02
CA ARG A 101 -6.73 15.85 11.26
C ARG A 101 -5.43 15.14 11.62
N SER A 102 -4.67 14.80 10.61
CA SER A 102 -3.33 14.22 10.75
C SER A 102 -2.36 14.93 9.83
N THR A 103 -1.17 15.20 10.32
CA THR A 103 -0.03 15.65 9.52
C THR A 103 1.15 14.77 9.86
N THR A 104 1.76 14.18 8.84
CA THR A 104 2.93 13.31 8.98
C THR A 104 4.06 13.80 8.10
N PHE A 105 5.29 13.51 8.53
CA PHE A 105 6.50 13.63 7.73
C PHE A 105 7.29 12.34 7.85
N GLU A 106 7.66 11.78 6.71
CA GLU A 106 8.47 10.58 6.62
C GLU A 106 9.74 10.88 5.83
N ALA A 107 10.91 10.64 6.45
CA ALA A 107 12.20 10.85 5.78
C ALA A 107 12.31 9.94 4.54
N GLY A 108 12.99 10.40 3.49
CA GLY A 108 13.09 9.68 2.22
C GLY A 108 13.82 8.34 2.30
N ASP A 109 14.64 8.15 3.32
CA ASP A 109 15.33 6.90 3.69
C ASP A 109 14.56 6.06 4.73
N SER A 110 13.34 6.51 5.09
CA SER A 110 12.44 5.87 6.05
C SER A 110 13.07 5.63 7.44
N ASN A 111 14.07 6.42 7.83
CA ASN A 111 14.69 6.31 9.15
C ASN A 111 14.00 7.16 10.22
N ARG A 112 13.14 8.10 9.80
CA ARG A 112 12.39 8.98 10.69
C ARG A 112 10.95 9.19 10.21
N PHE A 113 10.02 9.14 11.15
CA PHE A 113 8.60 9.42 10.95
C PHE A 113 8.11 10.36 12.05
N ASN A 114 7.63 11.55 11.70
CA ASN A 114 7.00 12.48 12.62
C ASN A 114 5.50 12.48 12.36
N PHE A 115 4.70 12.61 13.42
CA PHE A 115 3.25 12.67 13.29
C PHE A 115 2.64 13.63 14.30
N MET A 116 1.55 14.26 13.87
CA MET A 116 0.68 15.08 14.69
C MET A 116 -0.77 14.74 14.32
N ARG A 117 -1.58 14.51 15.33
CA ARG A 117 -2.99 14.17 15.22
C ARG A 117 -3.82 15.09 16.10
N ASP A 118 -4.98 15.53 15.58
CA ASP A 118 -6.01 16.29 16.31
C ASP A 118 -7.36 15.63 15.99
N ASN A 119 -7.95 14.97 16.96
CA ASN A 119 -9.25 14.31 16.87
C ASN A 119 -10.28 15.10 17.67
N ARG A 120 -11.33 15.55 17.01
CA ARG A 120 -12.40 16.36 17.61
C ARG A 120 -13.73 15.71 17.37
N LYS A 121 -14.31 15.18 18.43
CA LYS A 121 -15.68 14.73 18.46
C LYS A 121 -16.53 15.85 19.09
N ALA A 122 -17.76 16.04 18.60
CA ALA A 122 -18.62 17.10 19.12
C ALA A 122 -18.95 16.91 20.60
N SER A 123 -19.00 15.66 21.06
CA SER A 123 -19.35 15.24 22.42
C SER A 123 -18.17 15.20 23.40
N GLU A 124 -16.92 15.32 22.93
CA GLU A 124 -15.72 15.07 23.72
C GLU A 124 -14.72 16.24 23.67
N LYS A 125 -13.77 16.25 24.62
CA LYS A 125 -12.64 17.18 24.54
C LYS A 125 -11.72 16.78 23.38
N PRO A 126 -11.16 17.77 22.64
CA PRO A 126 -10.20 17.48 21.56
C PRO A 126 -9.00 16.69 22.08
N GLU A 127 -8.69 15.59 21.38
CA GLU A 127 -7.52 14.77 21.65
C GLU A 127 -6.40 15.15 20.69
N LYS A 128 -5.23 15.46 21.24
CA LYS A 128 -4.05 15.77 20.44
C LYS A 128 -2.91 14.84 20.79
N THR A 129 -2.37 14.18 19.77
CA THR A 129 -1.19 13.33 19.92
C THR A 129 -0.11 13.84 18.96
N GLU A 130 1.09 13.98 19.50
CA GLU A 130 2.29 14.31 18.71
C GLU A 130 3.41 13.37 19.08
N GLY A 131 4.22 13.00 18.11
CA GLY A 131 5.34 12.12 18.36
C GLY A 131 6.22 11.93 17.14
N PHE A 132 7.24 11.12 17.33
CA PHE A 132 8.10 10.69 16.24
C PHE A 132 8.64 9.28 16.47
N VAL A 133 8.99 8.60 15.39
CA VAL A 133 9.71 7.34 15.40
C VAL A 133 11.08 7.52 14.75
N GLU A 134 12.10 6.93 15.33
CA GLU A 134 13.45 6.86 14.75
C GLU A 134 13.89 5.40 14.61
N LYS A 135 14.40 5.05 13.43
CA LYS A 135 15.08 3.79 13.17
C LYS A 135 16.58 4.03 13.23
N ARG A 136 17.26 3.43 14.22
CA ARG A 136 18.73 3.51 14.37
C ARG A 136 19.28 2.11 14.54
N ASN A 137 20.13 1.67 13.62
CA ASN A 137 20.63 0.30 13.57
C ASN A 137 19.46 -0.70 13.52
N LYS A 138 19.31 -1.55 14.55
CA LYS A 138 18.21 -2.51 14.68
C LYS A 138 17.10 -2.05 15.61
N ASN A 139 17.20 -0.85 16.16
CA ASN A 139 16.22 -0.33 17.10
C ASN A 139 15.26 0.64 16.40
N THR A 140 13.97 0.44 16.61
CA THR A 140 12.91 1.34 16.18
C THR A 140 12.23 1.89 17.43
N THR A 141 12.46 3.17 17.72
CA THR A 141 11.97 3.79 18.96
C THR A 141 10.94 4.87 18.65
N LEU A 142 9.74 4.71 19.19
CA LEU A 142 8.69 5.71 19.22
C LEU A 142 8.89 6.63 20.42
N THR A 143 8.69 7.93 20.25
CA THR A 143 8.59 8.89 21.32
C THR A 143 7.31 9.72 21.13
N ILE A 144 6.32 9.48 21.95
CA ILE A 144 5.17 10.39 22.09
C ILE A 144 5.66 11.63 22.82
N THR A 145 5.35 12.81 22.31
CA THR A 145 5.70 14.11 22.93
C THR A 145 4.52 14.80 23.55
N LYS A 146 3.30 14.56 23.04
CA LYS A 146 2.02 15.00 23.61
C LYS A 146 1.00 13.87 23.57
N PRO A 147 0.07 13.77 24.56
CA PRO A 147 -0.13 14.67 25.70
C PRO A 147 0.99 14.59 26.76
N LYS A 148 1.67 13.43 26.87
CA LYS A 148 2.75 13.21 27.83
C LYS A 148 3.88 12.45 27.16
N ARG A 149 5.13 12.87 27.42
CA ARG A 149 6.31 12.19 26.89
C ARG A 149 6.37 10.73 27.36
N LYS A 150 6.39 9.81 26.41
CA LYS A 150 6.46 8.37 26.63
C LYS A 150 7.27 7.72 25.51
N PRO A 151 8.48 7.23 25.77
CA PRO A 151 9.22 6.41 24.82
C PRO A 151 8.73 4.97 24.87
N SER A 152 8.83 4.27 23.73
CA SER A 152 8.59 2.82 23.63
C SER A 152 9.28 2.26 22.39
N ASP A 153 9.60 0.98 22.43
CA ASP A 153 10.19 0.30 21.31
C ASP A 153 9.10 -0.29 20.41
N LEU A 154 9.31 -0.19 19.10
CA LEU A 154 8.50 -0.83 18.08
C LEU A 154 9.27 -2.01 17.46
N PRO A 155 8.60 -2.99 16.86
CA PRO A 155 9.26 -4.06 16.11
C PRO A 155 10.20 -3.52 15.02
N GLU A 156 11.38 -4.12 14.86
CA GLU A 156 12.40 -3.69 13.90
C GLU A 156 11.86 -3.56 12.46
N ALA A 157 11.01 -4.50 12.04
CA ALA A 157 10.45 -4.53 10.69
C ALA A 157 9.28 -3.56 10.45
N THR A 158 8.94 -2.68 11.42
CA THR A 158 7.82 -1.76 11.29
C THR A 158 8.05 -0.77 10.15
N LEU A 159 7.10 -0.72 9.22
CA LEU A 159 7.07 0.24 8.13
C LEU A 159 6.26 1.48 8.51
N PHE A 160 6.57 2.60 7.86
CA PHE A 160 5.79 3.83 7.93
C PHE A 160 4.85 3.93 6.72
N PRO A 161 3.85 4.82 6.72
CA PRO A 161 2.80 4.84 5.70
C PRO A 161 3.30 4.95 4.26
N THR A 162 4.26 5.82 3.97
CA THR A 162 4.80 5.98 2.62
C THR A 162 5.69 4.81 2.23
N GLU A 163 6.55 4.35 3.14
CA GLU A 163 7.38 3.14 2.97
C GLU A 163 6.50 1.92 2.68
N HIS A 164 5.41 1.74 3.43
CA HIS A 164 4.45 0.66 3.25
C HIS A 164 3.75 0.74 1.87
N MET A 165 3.29 1.92 1.46
CA MET A 165 2.67 2.11 0.14
C MET A 165 3.65 1.83 -1.00
N ILE A 166 4.90 2.27 -0.89
CA ILE A 166 5.95 1.96 -1.85
C ILE A 166 6.21 0.45 -1.92
N ALA A 167 6.24 -0.24 -0.77
CA ALA A 167 6.42 -1.69 -0.72
C ALA A 167 5.25 -2.45 -1.36
N LEU A 168 4.01 -2.00 -1.13
CA LEU A 168 2.80 -2.53 -1.79
C LEU A 168 2.88 -2.39 -3.31
N ILE A 169 3.24 -1.21 -3.82
CA ILE A 169 3.36 -0.97 -5.26
C ILE A 169 4.50 -1.81 -5.85
N LYS A 170 5.64 -1.94 -5.17
CA LYS A 170 6.73 -2.83 -5.60
C LYS A 170 6.27 -4.29 -5.70
N ALA A 171 5.55 -4.79 -4.70
CA ALA A 171 4.99 -6.12 -4.73
C ALA A 171 4.03 -6.32 -5.92
N ALA A 172 3.16 -5.33 -6.18
CA ALA A 172 2.23 -5.34 -7.30
C ALA A 172 2.94 -5.34 -8.66
N GLN A 173 3.97 -4.50 -8.84
CA GLN A 173 4.79 -4.46 -10.07
C GLN A 173 5.58 -5.75 -10.28
N ALA A 174 5.99 -6.43 -9.20
CA ALA A 174 6.63 -7.73 -9.26
C ALA A 174 5.65 -8.89 -9.54
N GLY A 175 4.34 -8.61 -9.70
CA GLY A 175 3.30 -9.61 -9.94
C GLY A 175 2.96 -10.44 -8.71
N GLN A 176 3.30 -9.99 -7.52
CA GLN A 176 2.90 -10.64 -6.29
C GLN A 176 1.41 -10.37 -6.03
N ASN A 177 0.69 -11.37 -5.54
CA ASN A 177 -0.73 -11.25 -5.19
C ASN A 177 -0.97 -11.06 -3.68
N ARG A 178 0.08 -11.03 -2.87
CA ARG A 178 0.04 -10.85 -1.43
C ARG A 178 1.24 -10.05 -0.93
N PHE A 179 1.01 -9.21 0.08
CA PHE A 179 2.05 -8.51 0.81
C PHE A 179 1.65 -8.41 2.28
N ASN A 180 2.58 -8.61 3.19
CA ASN A 180 2.36 -8.50 4.64
C ASN A 180 3.48 -7.67 5.24
N ALA A 181 3.13 -6.75 6.14
CA ALA A 181 4.12 -6.01 6.91
C ALA A 181 3.51 -5.42 8.19
N PRO A 182 4.29 -5.23 9.25
CA PRO A 182 3.88 -4.40 10.36
C PRO A 182 3.90 -2.92 9.96
N LEU A 183 2.84 -2.19 10.31
CA LEU A 183 2.66 -0.77 10.01
C LEU A 183 2.42 0.01 11.29
N PHE A 184 3.16 1.10 11.45
CA PHE A 184 2.87 2.16 12.41
C PHE A 184 2.48 3.42 11.64
N ASP A 185 1.25 3.89 11.79
CA ASP A 185 0.69 5.01 11.03
C ASP A 185 0.51 6.30 11.86
N GLY A 186 0.80 6.24 13.15
CA GLY A 186 0.67 7.38 14.06
C GLY A 186 -0.77 7.76 14.38
N THR A 187 -1.76 6.92 14.08
CA THR A 187 -3.17 7.20 14.33
C THR A 187 -3.60 6.89 15.76
N ASP A 188 -2.78 6.22 16.53
CA ASP A 188 -3.06 5.81 17.90
C ASP A 188 -2.09 6.44 18.90
N ASP A 189 -2.53 6.66 20.15
CA ASP A 189 -1.72 7.13 21.27
C ASP A 189 -1.09 5.99 22.09
N GLU A 190 -1.45 4.73 21.79
CA GLU A 190 -1.04 3.53 22.53
C GLU A 190 0.11 2.76 21.91
N ASN A 191 0.91 3.34 21.02
CA ASN A 191 2.02 2.67 20.29
C ASN A 191 1.58 1.52 19.38
N ARG A 192 0.35 1.50 18.94
CA ARG A 192 -0.22 0.37 18.23
C ARG A 192 0.43 0.20 16.86
N VAL A 193 1.06 -0.95 16.68
CA VAL A 193 1.54 -1.43 15.39
C VAL A 193 0.53 -2.44 14.87
N PHE A 194 0.00 -2.21 13.67
CA PHE A 194 -0.88 -3.14 13.01
C PHE A 194 -0.07 -4.16 12.21
N ASP A 195 -0.40 -5.44 12.31
CA ASP A 195 0.00 -6.39 11.30
C ASP A 195 -0.93 -6.23 10.10
N THR A 196 -0.37 -5.90 8.94
CA THR A 196 -1.16 -5.70 7.73
C THR A 196 -1.02 -6.86 6.77
N VAL A 197 -2.13 -7.21 6.13
CA VAL A 197 -2.21 -8.21 5.07
C VAL A 197 -2.87 -7.59 3.86
N ALA A 198 -2.15 -7.51 2.76
CA ALA A 198 -2.69 -7.05 1.49
C ALA A 198 -2.90 -8.20 0.52
N VAL A 199 -4.06 -8.23 -0.13
CA VAL A 199 -4.33 -9.02 -1.33
C VAL A 199 -4.31 -8.07 -2.51
N ILE A 200 -3.48 -8.38 -3.51
CA ILE A 200 -3.20 -7.54 -4.66
C ILE A 200 -3.80 -8.20 -5.90
N GLY A 201 -4.70 -7.49 -6.57
CA GLY A 201 -5.29 -7.97 -7.83
C GLY A 201 -4.41 -7.67 -9.03
N SER A 202 -4.84 -8.14 -10.19
CA SER A 202 -4.13 -7.93 -11.46
C SER A 202 -4.05 -6.46 -11.85
N ALA A 203 -2.95 -6.08 -12.48
CA ALA A 203 -2.77 -4.75 -13.03
C ALA A 203 -3.88 -4.41 -14.03
N LYS A 204 -4.33 -3.16 -14.00
CA LYS A 204 -5.25 -2.57 -14.97
C LYS A 204 -4.63 -1.32 -15.54
N THR A 205 -4.83 -1.10 -16.84
CA THR A 205 -4.46 0.13 -17.56
C THR A 205 -5.66 0.57 -18.41
N GLY A 206 -5.83 1.87 -18.57
CA GLY A 206 -7.00 2.41 -19.30
C GLY A 206 -8.31 2.27 -18.51
N ASP A 207 -9.43 2.49 -19.17
CA ASP A 207 -10.82 2.31 -18.67
C ASP A 207 -11.10 2.93 -17.29
N GLU A 208 -10.44 4.04 -16.95
CA GLU A 208 -10.80 4.82 -15.77
C GLU A 208 -12.06 5.65 -16.11
N THR A 209 -13.15 5.30 -15.44
CA THR A 209 -14.46 5.92 -15.68
C THR A 209 -14.72 7.12 -14.78
N ASN A 210 -13.91 7.31 -13.72
CA ASN A 210 -14.07 8.45 -12.83
C ASN A 210 -13.43 9.70 -13.43
N PRO A 211 -14.20 10.74 -13.79
CA PRO A 211 -13.64 11.95 -14.40
C PRO A 211 -12.61 12.66 -13.52
N ALA A 212 -12.72 12.57 -12.19
CA ALA A 212 -11.75 13.16 -11.28
C ALA A 212 -10.38 12.49 -11.35
N ALA A 213 -10.31 11.23 -11.81
CA ALA A 213 -9.06 10.51 -12.02
C ALA A 213 -8.41 10.75 -13.39
N ALA A 214 -8.96 11.64 -14.23
CA ALA A 214 -8.39 11.96 -15.56
C ALA A 214 -6.89 12.28 -15.55
N PRO A 215 -6.29 12.95 -14.51
CA PRO A 215 -4.85 13.16 -14.45
C PRO A 215 -4.01 11.87 -14.35
N LEU A 216 -4.63 10.73 -14.11
CA LEU A 216 -4.00 9.41 -13.98
C LEU A 216 -4.21 8.53 -15.22
N ALA A 217 -4.78 9.08 -16.28
CA ALA A 217 -5.09 8.33 -17.52
C ALA A 217 -3.85 7.62 -18.06
N GLY A 218 -4.00 6.35 -18.45
CA GLY A 218 -2.91 5.52 -18.96
C GLY A 218 -1.95 4.95 -17.93
N MET A 219 -2.04 5.35 -16.67
CA MET A 219 -1.21 4.83 -15.60
C MET A 219 -1.70 3.45 -15.14
N SER A 220 -0.77 2.53 -14.87
CA SER A 220 -1.09 1.24 -14.28
C SER A 220 -1.66 1.42 -12.88
N ARG A 221 -2.69 0.64 -12.54
CA ARG A 221 -3.30 0.59 -11.21
C ARG A 221 -3.64 -0.83 -10.79
N TRP A 222 -3.72 -1.06 -9.48
CA TRP A 222 -4.04 -2.36 -8.91
C TRP A 222 -5.17 -2.23 -7.91
N PRO A 223 -6.23 -3.08 -8.02
CA PRO A 223 -7.19 -3.23 -6.95
C PRO A 223 -6.52 -3.96 -5.78
N MET A 224 -6.71 -3.46 -4.58
CA MET A 224 -6.14 -4.02 -3.36
C MET A 224 -7.17 -4.15 -2.25
N VAL A 225 -7.00 -5.16 -1.43
CA VAL A 225 -7.68 -5.32 -0.14
C VAL A 225 -6.59 -5.35 0.92
N LEU A 226 -6.62 -4.40 1.85
CA LEU A 226 -5.66 -4.26 2.93
C LEU A 226 -6.40 -4.42 4.26
N SER A 227 -6.06 -5.44 5.03
CA SER A 227 -6.62 -5.74 6.35
C SER A 227 -5.62 -5.39 7.43
N PHE A 228 -6.11 -4.79 8.52
CA PHE A 228 -5.34 -4.35 9.67
C PHE A 228 -5.70 -5.20 10.88
N PHE A 229 -4.71 -5.81 11.50
CA PHE A 229 -4.87 -6.67 12.67
C PHE A 229 -4.14 -6.08 13.86
N GLU A 230 -4.78 -6.03 15.01
CA GLU A 230 -4.13 -5.70 16.27
C GLU A 230 -3.34 -6.91 16.76
N ARG A 231 -2.03 -6.73 17.00
CA ARG A 231 -1.14 -7.81 17.44
C ARG A 231 -1.56 -8.46 18.73
N GLU A 232 -2.10 -7.65 19.65
CA GLU A 232 -2.46 -8.09 21.00
C GLU A 232 -3.83 -8.76 21.07
N LYS A 233 -4.69 -8.56 20.07
CA LYS A 233 -5.98 -9.23 19.96
C LYS A 233 -5.85 -10.54 19.21
N GLY A 234 -5.78 -11.64 19.93
CA GLY A 234 -5.58 -12.98 19.37
C GLY A 234 -6.81 -13.60 18.67
N ASP A 235 -7.87 -12.84 18.35
CA ASP A 235 -9.10 -13.33 17.72
C ASP A 235 -8.97 -13.55 16.21
N GLY A 236 -7.88 -13.09 15.60
CA GLY A 236 -7.63 -13.24 14.16
C GLY A 236 -8.53 -12.40 13.25
N LEU A 237 -9.39 -11.54 13.81
CA LEU A 237 -10.26 -10.66 13.02
C LEU A 237 -9.57 -9.32 12.76
N PRO A 238 -9.69 -8.77 11.54
CA PRO A 238 -9.19 -7.44 11.26
C PRO A 238 -10.06 -6.39 11.96
N VAL A 239 -9.43 -5.39 12.56
CA VAL A 239 -10.14 -4.23 13.14
C VAL A 239 -10.64 -3.29 12.05
N GLN A 240 -10.03 -3.35 10.88
CA GLN A 240 -10.41 -2.58 9.70
C GLN A 240 -9.94 -3.30 8.44
N THR A 241 -10.75 -3.19 7.40
CA THR A 241 -10.35 -3.62 6.04
C THR A 241 -10.60 -2.48 5.06
N MET A 242 -9.60 -2.17 4.25
CA MET A 242 -9.71 -1.19 3.18
C MET A 242 -9.68 -1.88 1.82
N ARG A 243 -10.63 -1.55 0.94
CA ARG A 243 -10.58 -1.89 -0.48
C ARG A 243 -10.35 -0.63 -1.27
N PHE A 244 -9.37 -0.63 -2.15
CA PHE A 244 -9.01 0.56 -2.94
C PHE A 244 -8.33 0.18 -4.26
N GLN A 245 -8.25 1.14 -5.18
CA GLN A 245 -7.39 1.04 -6.34
C GLN A 245 -6.21 2.01 -6.15
N VAL A 246 -4.99 1.50 -6.22
CA VAL A 246 -3.77 2.32 -6.15
C VAL A 246 -3.11 2.38 -7.51
N TYR A 247 -2.72 3.59 -7.91
CA TYR A 247 -1.93 3.84 -9.11
C TYR A 247 -0.44 3.70 -8.85
N ALA A 248 0.34 3.52 -9.91
CA ALA A 248 1.79 3.35 -9.84
C ALA A 248 2.52 4.51 -9.13
N ASN A 249 1.90 5.68 -9.02
CA ASN A 249 2.40 6.84 -8.31
C ASN A 249 1.83 7.01 -6.88
N GLY A 250 1.13 6.01 -6.35
CA GLY A 250 0.58 6.02 -4.99
C GLY A 250 -0.77 6.73 -4.82
N VAL A 251 -1.31 7.36 -5.86
CA VAL A 251 -2.66 7.95 -5.79
C VAL A 251 -3.70 6.83 -5.71
N ILE A 252 -4.72 7.04 -4.90
CA ILE A 252 -5.84 6.11 -4.72
C ILE A 252 -7.09 6.69 -5.40
N SER A 253 -7.86 5.89 -6.15
CA SER A 253 -9.06 6.39 -6.85
C SER A 253 -10.37 5.97 -6.21
N ALA A 254 -10.47 4.79 -5.66
CA ALA A 254 -11.70 4.28 -5.07
C ALA A 254 -11.38 3.69 -3.70
N ILE A 255 -12.16 4.02 -2.70
CA ILE A 255 -11.92 3.58 -1.32
C ILE A 255 -13.22 2.98 -0.77
N VAL A 256 -13.12 1.83 -0.11
CA VAL A 256 -14.13 1.33 0.81
C VAL A 256 -13.44 1.02 2.12
N ILE A 257 -13.94 1.57 3.20
CA ILE A 257 -13.43 1.35 4.56
C ILE A 257 -14.49 0.54 5.30
N ASP A 258 -14.12 -0.65 5.72
CA ASP A 258 -14.97 -1.60 6.43
C ASP A 258 -14.48 -1.74 7.88
N PHE A 259 -15.33 -1.41 8.83
CA PHE A 259 -15.09 -1.46 10.27
C PHE A 259 -15.73 -2.69 10.95
N GLY A 260 -16.19 -3.65 10.16
CA GLY A 260 -16.92 -4.82 10.65
C GLY A 260 -18.41 -4.55 10.77
N GLU A 261 -18.86 -3.68 11.65
CA GLU A 261 -20.26 -3.33 11.88
C GLU A 261 -20.85 -2.49 10.74
N PHE A 262 -20.06 -1.61 10.14
CA PHE A 262 -20.46 -0.80 9.00
C PHE A 262 -19.32 -0.58 8.01
N ALA A 263 -19.67 -0.15 6.80
CA ALA A 263 -18.71 0.19 5.77
C ALA A 263 -19.06 1.51 5.09
N LEU A 264 -18.01 2.31 4.82
CA LEU A 264 -18.09 3.58 4.10
C LEU A 264 -17.47 3.42 2.71
N GLY A 265 -18.15 3.92 1.69
CA GLY A 265 -17.60 4.07 0.35
C GLY A 265 -17.14 5.49 0.10
N GLY A 266 -15.92 5.66 -0.39
CA GLY A 266 -15.33 6.93 -0.75
C GLY A 266 -15.15 7.05 -2.27
N GLU A 267 -15.81 8.04 -2.87
CA GLU A 267 -15.67 8.38 -4.27
C GLU A 267 -14.70 9.55 -4.42
N LEU A 268 -13.70 9.38 -5.28
CA LEU A 268 -12.79 10.48 -5.63
C LEU A 268 -13.58 11.54 -6.42
N THR A 269 -13.73 12.74 -5.85
CA THR A 269 -14.50 13.84 -6.44
C THR A 269 -13.62 14.96 -6.98
N SER A 270 -12.35 15.03 -6.54
CA SER A 270 -11.37 15.97 -7.07
C SER A 270 -9.96 15.44 -6.91
N LEU A 271 -9.14 15.59 -7.94
CA LEU A 271 -7.71 15.29 -7.92
C LEU A 271 -6.94 16.41 -8.61
N THR A 272 -5.98 16.97 -7.89
CA THR A 272 -5.02 17.94 -8.43
C THR A 272 -3.62 17.38 -8.24
N MET A 273 -2.90 17.15 -9.34
CA MET A 273 -1.46 16.83 -9.26
C MET A 273 -0.68 18.09 -8.93
N LEU A 274 0.16 18.02 -7.92
CA LEU A 274 1.02 19.09 -7.47
C LEU A 274 2.39 19.00 -8.18
N LYS A 275 3.14 20.09 -8.14
CA LYS A 275 4.51 20.07 -8.69
C LYS A 275 5.37 19.12 -7.83
N PRO A 276 6.11 18.19 -8.45
CA PRO A 276 7.03 17.34 -7.71
C PRO A 276 8.14 18.20 -7.10
N SER A 277 8.58 17.84 -5.91
CA SER A 277 9.79 18.41 -5.32
C SER A 277 10.99 18.06 -6.20
N LYS A 278 11.88 19.02 -6.41
CA LYS A 278 13.12 18.80 -7.12
C LYS A 278 14.11 18.16 -6.15
N CYS A 279 14.63 17.00 -6.48
CA CYS A 279 15.83 16.49 -5.85
C CYS A 279 17.02 17.28 -6.43
N ASP A 280 17.47 18.34 -5.79
CA ASP A 280 18.73 18.95 -6.12
C ASP A 280 19.84 17.94 -5.81
N LYS A 281 20.61 17.57 -6.83
CA LYS A 281 21.73 16.61 -6.75
C LYS A 281 22.93 17.27 -6.11
#